data_e59bca123ff789bf5fde83fb614adfa0
#
_entry.id   e59bca123ff789bf5fde83fb614adfa0
#
_cell.length_a   1.000
_cell.length_b   1.000
_cell.length_c   1.000
_cell.angle_alpha   90.00
_cell.angle_beta   90.00
_cell.angle_gamma   90.00
#
_symmetry.space_group_name_H-M   'P 1'
#
loop_
_entity.id
_entity.type
_entity.pdbx_description
1 polymer ?
#
loop_
_entity_poly.entity_id
_entity_poly.type
_entity_poly.pdbx_seq_one_letter_code
_entity_poly.pdbx_strand_id
1 'polypeptide(L)'
;MEPGLSSKHVCLAIAQTARFTQPIIRTPLEVAISRVRFAGTRGYTSDLAGTLTSRNYTAPRSYTASRGYTGEMLILLPPSEGKTPAPAGNAPVCFADLSFPELTAERESVLEELAAVSSGPDALTELKVGASLAAEVERNTRLLTEPAQPAIRTYTGVLFEALDYASFSPAERDAAHWSLLISSALWGILRPEDAIPAYRLSMGVKLGSVGALASFWKGALGTALEATARDQLILDCRSAAYAKSWVTPPSQTLAVRLERVAADGSRKVVSHMAKHYRGLFARYLIQSGLAARPIDGSTAGIAEFLEAVSEDWSVECTLPTARKAGILTLLVHEQ
;
A
#
# COMPACT_ATOMS: atom_id res chain seq x y z
N MET A 1 -26.94 -6.69 34.05
CA MET A 1 -26.80 -7.34 32.71
C MET A 1 -27.47 -6.40 31.72
N GLU A 2 -26.69 -5.53 31.10
CA GLU A 2 -27.19 -4.68 30.02
C GLU A 2 -27.16 -5.48 28.71
N PRO A 3 -28.20 -5.40 27.88
CA PRO A 3 -28.22 -6.09 26.59
C PRO A 3 -27.28 -5.37 25.62
N GLY A 4 -26.25 -6.07 25.18
CA GLY A 4 -25.32 -5.59 24.18
C GLY A 4 -26.04 -5.11 22.91
N LEU A 5 -25.75 -3.89 22.50
CA LEU A 5 -26.23 -3.30 21.27
C LEU A 5 -25.86 -4.19 20.07
N SER A 6 -26.85 -4.60 19.31
CA SER A 6 -26.66 -5.37 18.09
C SER A 6 -25.80 -4.58 17.09
N SER A 7 -24.87 -5.26 16.41
CA SER A 7 -23.98 -4.67 15.38
C SER A 7 -24.70 -3.84 14.30
N LYS A 8 -25.99 -4.06 14.10
CA LYS A 8 -26.84 -3.28 13.20
C LYS A 8 -27.13 -1.85 13.71
N HIS A 9 -27.20 -1.67 15.04
CA HIS A 9 -27.45 -0.35 15.62
C HIS A 9 -26.23 0.56 15.57
N VAL A 10 -25.04 0.02 15.69
CA VAL A 10 -23.79 0.81 15.57
C VAL A 10 -23.62 1.33 14.13
N CYS A 11 -23.89 0.51 13.12
CA CYS A 11 -23.89 0.96 11.73
C CYS A 11 -24.92 2.07 11.46
N LEU A 12 -26.10 1.98 12.08
CA LEU A 12 -27.15 2.98 11.87
C LEU A 12 -26.80 4.33 12.53
N ALA A 13 -26.17 4.30 13.70
CA ALA A 13 -25.74 5.51 14.39
C ALA A 13 -24.64 6.25 13.63
N ILE A 14 -23.67 5.52 13.07
CA ILE A 14 -22.58 6.08 12.25
C ILE A 14 -23.12 6.65 10.93
N ALA A 15 -24.05 5.95 10.28
CA ALA A 15 -24.67 6.43 9.04
C ALA A 15 -25.55 7.69 9.26
N GLN A 16 -26.12 7.86 10.45
CA GLN A 16 -26.93 9.05 10.76
C GLN A 16 -26.08 10.28 11.08
N THR A 17 -24.90 10.12 11.69
CA THR A 17 -23.99 11.24 11.99
C THR A 17 -23.28 11.74 10.72
N ALA A 18 -22.99 10.87 9.76
CA ALA A 18 -22.33 11.21 8.49
C ALA A 18 -23.20 12.01 7.51
N ARG A 19 -24.47 12.29 7.83
CA ARG A 19 -25.40 13.01 6.92
C ARG A 19 -25.32 14.53 6.97
N PHE A 20 -24.45 15.15 7.79
CA PHE A 20 -24.53 16.59 8.05
C PHE A 20 -23.28 17.42 7.78
N THR A 21 -22.29 16.95 7.06
CA THR A 21 -21.23 17.85 6.56
C THR A 21 -20.79 17.42 5.18
N GLN A 22 -21.07 18.23 4.16
CA GLN A 22 -20.45 18.09 2.85
C GLN A 22 -18.97 18.52 2.97
N PRO A 23 -17.99 17.63 2.80
CA PRO A 23 -16.64 18.07 2.55
C PRO A 23 -16.55 18.50 1.09
N ILE A 24 -16.26 19.78 0.87
CA ILE A 24 -15.84 20.29 -0.45
C ILE A 24 -14.50 19.63 -0.74
N ILE A 25 -14.48 18.63 -1.63
CA ILE A 25 -13.24 18.09 -2.20
C ILE A 25 -12.70 19.20 -3.11
N ARG A 26 -11.80 20.03 -2.56
CA ARG A 26 -11.01 20.96 -3.37
C ARG A 26 -10.00 20.15 -4.18
N THR A 27 -9.96 20.42 -5.49
CA THR A 27 -8.97 19.81 -6.38
C THR A 27 -7.54 20.14 -5.91
N PRO A 28 -6.51 19.32 -6.22
CA PRO A 28 -5.13 19.54 -5.80
C PRO A 28 -4.55 20.93 -6.18
N LEU A 29 -5.16 21.64 -7.11
CA LEU A 29 -4.76 23.00 -7.49
C LEU A 29 -5.29 24.09 -6.55
N GLU A 30 -6.35 23.85 -5.78
CA GLU A 30 -6.93 24.85 -4.86
C GLU A 30 -6.46 24.73 -3.41
N VAL A 31 -5.88 23.60 -3.03
CA VAL A 31 -5.29 23.40 -1.69
C VAL A 31 -4.01 24.21 -1.50
N ALA A 32 -3.41 24.73 -2.58
CA ALA A 32 -2.19 25.55 -2.50
C ALA A 32 -2.42 26.97 -1.93
N ILE A 33 -3.66 27.43 -1.71
CA ILE A 33 -3.94 28.78 -1.24
C ILE A 33 -5.02 28.80 -0.13
N SER A 34 -4.69 28.27 1.04
CA SER A 34 -5.35 28.73 2.25
C SER A 34 -4.37 28.72 3.43
N ARG A 35 -3.98 29.92 3.77
CA ARG A 35 -3.09 30.43 4.76
C ARG A 35 -3.22 29.75 6.13
N VAL A 36 -2.15 29.07 6.52
CA VAL A 36 -1.81 28.88 7.93
C VAL A 36 -1.10 30.16 8.39
N ARG A 37 -1.75 30.98 9.23
CA ARG A 37 -1.10 32.05 9.95
C ARG A 37 -0.34 31.46 11.13
N PHE A 38 0.98 31.41 11.02
CA PHE A 38 1.83 31.31 12.20
C PHE A 38 2.20 32.74 12.64
N ALA A 39 1.84 33.08 13.87
CA ALA A 39 2.31 34.27 14.54
C ALA A 39 3.68 33.98 15.17
N GLY A 40 4.68 34.82 14.79
CA GLY A 40 5.89 35.12 15.58
C GLY A 40 7.12 34.24 15.31
N THR A 41 8.10 34.68 14.58
CA THR A 41 9.33 35.37 14.95
C THR A 41 10.33 35.46 13.79
N ARG A 42 10.74 36.70 13.56
CA ARG A 42 12.00 37.22 12.97
C ARG A 42 12.91 36.36 12.13
N GLY A 43 13.02 36.77 10.88
CA GLY A 43 14.17 37.10 10.07
C GLY A 43 15.38 36.14 10.04
N TYR A 44 15.61 35.57 8.83
CA TYR A 44 16.95 35.50 8.24
C TYR A 44 16.80 35.33 6.71
N THR A 45 17.30 36.35 6.00
CA THR A 45 17.65 36.29 4.57
C THR A 45 19.04 35.70 4.45
N SER A 46 19.26 34.71 3.60
CA SER A 46 20.54 34.59 2.90
C SER A 46 20.40 33.62 1.72
N ASP A 47 20.69 34.10 0.53
CA ASP A 47 21.11 33.38 -0.67
C ASP A 47 22.11 32.29 -0.35
N LEU A 48 22.00 31.17 -1.03
CA LEU A 48 23.15 30.38 -1.46
C LEU A 48 22.75 29.35 -2.54
N ALA A 49 23.11 29.69 -3.79
CA ALA A 49 23.34 28.72 -4.85
C ALA A 49 24.47 27.78 -4.41
N GLY A 50 24.18 26.54 -4.11
CA GLY A 50 25.16 25.54 -3.69
C GLY A 50 24.97 24.25 -4.50
N THR A 51 25.96 23.96 -5.31
CA THR A 51 26.26 22.78 -6.10
C THR A 51 25.90 21.48 -5.35
N LEU A 52 25.01 20.66 -5.93
CA LEU A 52 24.70 19.31 -5.45
C LEU A 52 25.90 18.38 -5.75
N THR A 53 26.75 18.19 -4.78
CA THR A 53 27.70 17.09 -4.76
C THR A 53 27.00 15.84 -4.23
N SER A 54 27.19 14.73 -4.93
CA SER A 54 26.70 13.39 -4.58
C SER A 54 27.05 13.05 -3.13
N ARG A 55 26.06 13.05 -2.25
CA ARG A 55 26.21 12.45 -0.93
C ARG A 55 25.97 10.95 -1.04
N ASN A 56 27.01 10.19 -0.69
CA ASN A 56 26.97 8.74 -0.50
C ASN A 56 25.76 8.35 0.36
N TYR A 57 24.87 7.56 -0.23
CA TYR A 57 23.78 6.92 0.50
C TYR A 57 24.40 5.86 1.42
N THR A 58 24.48 6.16 2.70
CA THR A 58 24.73 5.16 3.73
C THR A 58 23.39 4.47 4.01
N ALA A 59 23.34 3.17 3.73
CA ALA A 59 22.18 2.33 4.08
C ALA A 59 21.79 2.57 5.54
N PRO A 60 20.47 2.67 5.86
CA PRO A 60 20.03 2.79 7.24
C PRO A 60 20.51 1.54 8.01
N ARG A 61 21.14 1.80 9.15
CA ARG A 61 21.56 0.79 10.11
C ARG A 61 20.40 -0.17 10.35
N SER A 62 20.71 -1.46 10.37
CA SER A 62 19.81 -2.54 10.80
C SER A 62 18.90 -2.06 11.94
N TYR A 63 17.62 -1.89 11.63
CA TYR A 63 16.61 -1.60 12.65
C TYR A 63 16.43 -2.85 13.50
N THR A 64 17.20 -2.92 14.58
CA THR A 64 17.00 -3.95 15.60
C THR A 64 15.62 -3.75 16.23
N ALA A 65 14.84 -4.80 16.19
CA ALA A 65 13.52 -4.94 16.80
C ALA A 65 13.57 -4.70 18.31
N SER A 66 13.43 -3.44 18.74
CA SER A 66 13.35 -3.08 20.17
C SER A 66 12.34 -1.98 20.49
N ARG A 67 11.39 -1.68 19.60
CA ARG A 67 10.13 -1.07 19.99
C ARG A 67 9.06 -2.14 19.91
N GLY A 68 8.47 -2.50 21.06
CA GLY A 68 7.29 -3.32 21.13
C GLY A 68 6.23 -2.68 20.24
N TYR A 69 5.91 -3.33 19.14
CA TYR A 69 4.86 -2.92 18.21
C TYR A 69 3.53 -2.91 18.93
N THR A 70 2.99 -1.76 19.19
CA THR A 70 1.65 -1.60 19.72
C THR A 70 0.82 -0.80 18.71
N GLY A 71 0.08 -1.52 17.86
CA GLY A 71 -1.19 -1.02 17.39
C GLY A 71 -1.22 -0.02 16.24
N GLU A 72 -0.28 -0.04 15.30
CA GLU A 72 -0.41 0.72 14.05
C GLU A 72 -1.28 -0.06 13.07
N MET A 73 -2.19 0.64 12.35
CA MET A 73 -3.00 -0.03 11.32
C MET A 73 -2.13 -0.49 10.15
N LEU A 74 -2.56 -1.53 9.44
CA LEU A 74 -1.93 -1.99 8.21
C LEU A 74 -2.70 -1.53 6.98
N ILE A 75 -2.01 -0.96 6.01
CA ILE A 75 -2.56 -0.54 4.73
C ILE A 75 -1.90 -1.38 3.63
N LEU A 76 -2.65 -2.32 3.05
CA LEU A 76 -2.17 -3.22 2.03
C LEU A 76 -2.36 -2.63 0.65
N LEU A 77 -1.26 -2.38 -0.05
CA LEU A 77 -1.26 -1.85 -1.41
C LEU A 77 -0.99 -2.95 -2.44
N PRO A 78 -1.62 -2.89 -3.63
CA PRO A 78 -1.19 -3.70 -4.75
C PRO A 78 0.10 -3.11 -5.34
N PRO A 79 0.93 -3.90 -6.04
CA PRO A 79 2.02 -3.35 -6.83
C PRO A 79 1.49 -2.65 -8.08
N SER A 80 2.37 -1.95 -8.77
CA SER A 80 2.10 -1.48 -10.14
C SER A 80 2.57 -2.51 -11.18
N GLU A 81 1.99 -2.42 -12.38
CA GLU A 81 2.49 -3.16 -13.55
C GLU A 81 3.80 -2.55 -14.05
N GLY A 82 3.84 -1.23 -14.25
CA GLY A 82 5.06 -0.50 -14.58
C GLY A 82 6.00 -0.39 -13.40
N LYS A 83 7.29 -0.44 -13.67
CA LYS A 83 8.35 -0.28 -12.66
C LYS A 83 9.50 0.53 -13.25
N THR A 84 9.96 1.52 -12.50
CA THR A 84 11.14 2.31 -12.89
C THR A 84 12.40 1.58 -12.45
N PRO A 85 13.35 1.32 -13.37
CA PRO A 85 14.66 0.81 -13.00
C PRO A 85 15.40 1.78 -12.07
N ALA A 86 16.19 1.23 -11.17
CA ALA A 86 17.07 2.03 -10.33
C ALA A 86 18.17 2.70 -11.17
N PRO A 87 18.75 3.84 -10.70
CA PRO A 87 19.90 4.45 -11.33
C PRO A 87 21.08 3.48 -11.44
N ALA A 88 21.81 3.55 -12.56
CA ALA A 88 23.04 2.79 -12.73
C ALA A 88 24.02 3.13 -11.61
N GLY A 89 24.67 2.10 -11.05
CA GLY A 89 25.60 2.27 -9.93
C GLY A 89 25.02 2.07 -8.54
N ASN A 90 23.70 1.95 -8.41
CA ASN A 90 23.11 1.46 -7.16
C ASN A 90 23.52 -0.01 -6.93
N ALA A 91 23.64 -0.42 -5.68
CA ALA A 91 23.87 -1.80 -5.30
C ALA A 91 22.71 -2.70 -5.76
N PRO A 92 22.96 -3.97 -6.10
CA PRO A 92 21.91 -4.95 -6.32
C PRO A 92 21.11 -5.24 -5.05
N VAL A 93 20.01 -5.99 -5.21
CA VAL A 93 19.20 -6.47 -4.08
C VAL A 93 20.04 -7.31 -3.12
N CYS A 94 19.88 -7.05 -1.82
CA CYS A 94 20.41 -7.89 -0.73
C CYS A 94 19.22 -8.49 0.03
N PHE A 95 19.06 -9.81 0.00
CA PHE A 95 17.93 -10.49 0.65
C PHE A 95 17.89 -10.27 2.17
N ALA A 96 19.07 -10.15 2.80
CA ALA A 96 19.17 -9.92 4.23
C ALA A 96 18.66 -8.54 4.67
N ASP A 97 18.60 -7.57 3.74
CA ASP A 97 18.12 -6.21 4.00
C ASP A 97 16.63 -6.04 3.71
N LEU A 98 15.99 -7.06 3.11
CA LEU A 98 14.55 -7.03 2.85
C LEU A 98 13.76 -7.31 4.12
N SER A 99 12.66 -6.60 4.31
CA SER A 99 11.67 -6.91 5.33
C SER A 99 11.16 -8.34 5.18
N PHE A 100 10.81 -8.99 6.30
CA PHE A 100 10.33 -10.38 6.32
C PHE A 100 11.37 -11.36 5.76
N PRO A 101 12.55 -11.48 6.41
CA PRO A 101 13.64 -12.35 5.95
C PRO A 101 13.27 -13.85 5.93
N GLU A 102 12.24 -14.25 6.66
CA GLU A 102 11.65 -15.60 6.63
C GLU A 102 11.06 -15.98 5.25
N LEU A 103 10.84 -15.03 4.36
CA LEU A 103 10.39 -15.26 2.98
C LEU A 103 11.53 -15.45 1.99
N THR A 104 12.79 -15.51 2.43
CA THR A 104 13.96 -15.55 1.53
C THR A 104 13.94 -16.78 0.63
N ALA A 105 13.64 -17.95 1.17
CA ALA A 105 13.62 -19.20 0.38
C ALA A 105 12.55 -19.17 -0.74
N GLU A 106 11.37 -18.63 -0.43
CA GLU A 106 10.30 -18.47 -1.42
C GLU A 106 10.66 -17.42 -2.48
N ARG A 107 11.31 -16.33 -2.08
CA ARG A 107 11.80 -15.29 -3.00
C ARG A 107 12.82 -15.85 -3.96
N GLU A 108 13.79 -16.61 -3.48
CA GLU A 108 14.82 -17.29 -4.29
C GLU A 108 14.16 -18.26 -5.27
N SER A 109 13.22 -19.08 -4.84
CA SER A 109 12.50 -20.03 -5.70
C SER A 109 11.74 -19.32 -6.82
N VAL A 110 11.02 -18.23 -6.53
CA VAL A 110 10.29 -17.47 -7.55
C VAL A 110 11.26 -16.77 -8.50
N LEU A 111 12.37 -16.24 -7.98
CA LEU A 111 13.35 -15.52 -8.78
C LEU A 111 14.08 -16.46 -9.76
N GLU A 112 14.49 -17.63 -9.30
CA GLU A 112 15.14 -18.66 -10.14
C GLU A 112 14.21 -19.10 -11.26
N GLU A 113 12.97 -19.46 -10.94
CA GLU A 113 11.99 -19.88 -11.95
C GLU A 113 11.62 -18.74 -12.91
N LEU A 114 11.51 -17.50 -12.41
CA LEU A 114 11.25 -16.34 -13.25
C LEU A 114 12.39 -16.12 -14.26
N ALA A 115 13.63 -16.27 -13.84
CA ALA A 115 14.79 -16.17 -14.74
C ALA A 115 14.78 -17.28 -15.79
N ALA A 116 14.48 -18.52 -15.39
CA ALA A 116 14.37 -19.66 -16.30
C ALA A 116 13.28 -19.45 -17.36
N VAL A 117 12.04 -19.10 -16.93
CA VAL A 117 10.92 -18.82 -17.83
C VAL A 117 11.22 -17.64 -18.75
N SER A 118 11.84 -16.57 -18.22
CA SER A 118 12.16 -15.37 -19.01
C SER A 118 13.25 -15.59 -20.05
N SER A 119 14.08 -16.63 -19.90
CA SER A 119 15.10 -17.05 -20.87
C SER A 119 14.55 -17.97 -21.98
N GLY A 120 13.33 -18.47 -21.81
CA GLY A 120 12.69 -19.40 -22.71
C GLY A 120 12.12 -18.73 -23.97
N PRO A 121 11.91 -19.51 -25.05
CA PRO A 121 11.37 -18.98 -26.32
C PRO A 121 9.92 -18.47 -26.18
N ASP A 122 9.15 -19.00 -25.24
CA ASP A 122 7.75 -18.68 -24.99
C ASP A 122 7.54 -17.69 -23.84
N ALA A 123 8.61 -17.05 -23.36
CA ALA A 123 8.61 -16.17 -22.17
C ALA A 123 7.47 -15.14 -22.15
N LEU A 124 7.21 -14.45 -23.26
CA LEU A 124 6.14 -13.46 -23.35
C LEU A 124 4.75 -14.06 -23.13
N THR A 125 4.53 -15.25 -23.72
CA THR A 125 3.26 -15.97 -23.62
C THR A 125 3.05 -16.50 -22.20
N GLU A 126 4.06 -17.11 -21.61
CA GLU A 126 4.01 -17.66 -20.25
C GLU A 126 3.81 -16.56 -19.21
N LEU A 127 4.50 -15.44 -19.36
CA LEU A 127 4.35 -14.26 -18.47
C LEU A 127 3.12 -13.41 -18.81
N LYS A 128 2.37 -13.76 -19.88
CA LYS A 128 1.14 -13.07 -20.33
C LYS A 128 1.37 -11.59 -20.61
N VAL A 129 2.45 -11.27 -21.31
CA VAL A 129 2.81 -9.89 -21.66
C VAL A 129 2.95 -9.73 -23.17
N GLY A 130 2.71 -8.50 -23.66
CA GLY A 130 2.89 -8.17 -25.07
C GLY A 130 4.35 -7.98 -25.49
N ALA A 131 4.63 -8.03 -26.78
CA ALA A 131 5.96 -7.89 -27.34
C ALA A 131 6.67 -6.57 -26.99
N SER A 132 5.93 -5.49 -26.74
CA SER A 132 6.48 -4.21 -26.28
C SER A 132 7.19 -4.28 -24.92
N LEU A 133 6.98 -5.35 -24.16
CA LEU A 133 7.58 -5.58 -22.85
C LEU A 133 8.74 -6.57 -22.86
N ALA A 134 9.23 -6.96 -24.05
CA ALA A 134 10.32 -7.94 -24.20
C ALA A 134 11.58 -7.54 -23.41
N ALA A 135 11.97 -6.26 -23.43
CA ALA A 135 13.12 -5.77 -22.68
C ALA A 135 12.94 -5.85 -21.14
N GLU A 136 11.69 -5.75 -20.64
CA GLU A 136 11.39 -5.94 -19.22
C GLU A 136 11.46 -7.43 -18.85
N VAL A 137 11.02 -8.32 -19.75
CA VAL A 137 11.13 -9.77 -19.58
C VAL A 137 12.59 -10.20 -19.62
N GLU A 138 13.39 -9.71 -20.57
CA GLU A 138 14.82 -9.98 -20.62
C GLU A 138 15.54 -9.57 -19.33
N ARG A 139 15.18 -8.42 -18.73
CA ARG A 139 15.73 -7.98 -17.45
C ARG A 139 15.53 -9.01 -16.32
N ASN A 140 14.44 -9.76 -16.33
CA ASN A 140 14.18 -10.79 -15.32
C ASN A 140 15.30 -11.85 -15.24
N THR A 141 16.07 -12.06 -16.30
CA THR A 141 17.17 -13.06 -16.34
C THR A 141 18.38 -12.66 -15.49
N ARG A 142 18.47 -11.39 -15.06
CA ARG A 142 19.65 -10.85 -14.35
C ARG A 142 19.31 -10.01 -13.10
N LEU A 143 18.14 -10.22 -12.49
CA LEU A 143 17.65 -9.42 -11.35
C LEU A 143 18.62 -9.38 -10.15
N LEU A 144 19.44 -10.42 -9.95
CA LEU A 144 20.43 -10.46 -8.88
C LEU A 144 21.61 -9.48 -9.10
N THR A 145 21.80 -8.99 -10.31
CA THR A 145 22.86 -8.04 -10.68
C THR A 145 22.32 -6.67 -11.11
N GLU A 146 21.00 -6.57 -11.31
CA GLU A 146 20.36 -5.30 -11.64
C GLU A 146 20.40 -4.35 -10.42
N PRO A 147 20.61 -3.04 -10.65
CA PRO A 147 20.52 -2.05 -9.59
C PRO A 147 19.17 -2.07 -8.89
N ALA A 148 19.19 -1.93 -7.56
CA ALA A 148 18.01 -1.88 -6.71
C ALA A 148 17.76 -0.47 -6.16
N GLN A 149 16.51 -0.17 -5.86
CA GLN A 149 16.09 1.05 -5.18
C GLN A 149 14.85 0.75 -4.31
N PRO A 150 14.47 1.63 -3.38
CA PRO A 150 13.27 1.46 -2.57
C PRO A 150 12.05 1.06 -3.40
N ALA A 151 11.29 0.07 -2.93
CA ALA A 151 10.09 -0.46 -3.59
C ALA A 151 9.11 0.66 -3.93
N ILE A 152 8.95 1.63 -3.03
CA ILE A 152 8.07 2.78 -3.23
C ILE A 152 8.50 3.67 -4.41
N ARG A 153 9.77 3.66 -4.81
CA ARG A 153 10.29 4.36 -5.99
C ARG A 153 10.31 3.48 -7.24
N THR A 154 10.37 2.17 -7.03
CA THR A 154 10.33 1.19 -8.12
C THR A 154 8.93 1.08 -8.70
N TYR A 155 7.89 1.01 -7.87
CA TYR A 155 6.51 0.98 -8.31
C TYR A 155 6.02 2.36 -8.78
N THR A 156 5.36 2.39 -9.93
CA THR A 156 4.87 3.61 -10.60
C THR A 156 3.38 3.53 -10.92
N GLY A 157 2.84 4.59 -11.54
CA GLY A 157 1.45 4.64 -11.96
C GLY A 157 0.52 5.26 -10.93
N VAL A 158 -0.73 5.41 -11.31
CA VAL A 158 -1.71 6.33 -10.70
C VAL A 158 -1.94 6.16 -9.19
N LEU A 159 -1.72 4.95 -8.63
CA LEU A 159 -1.81 4.75 -7.18
C LEU A 159 -0.61 5.38 -6.48
N PHE A 160 0.59 5.06 -6.93
CA PHE A 160 1.84 5.53 -6.33
C PHE A 160 2.08 7.02 -6.59
N GLU A 161 1.66 7.53 -7.73
CA GLU A 161 1.61 8.98 -8.04
C GLU A 161 0.68 9.71 -7.07
N ALA A 162 -0.51 9.18 -6.80
CA ALA A 162 -1.47 9.76 -5.86
C ALA A 162 -1.01 9.66 -4.40
N LEU A 163 -0.31 8.58 -4.04
CA LEU A 163 0.31 8.42 -2.72
C LEU A 163 1.40 9.47 -2.49
N ASP A 164 2.15 9.83 -3.55
CA ASP A 164 3.18 10.88 -3.55
C ASP A 164 4.13 10.81 -2.33
N TYR A 165 4.68 9.62 -2.12
CA TYR A 165 5.59 9.33 -0.99
C TYR A 165 6.78 10.28 -0.90
N ALA A 166 7.20 10.85 -2.04
CA ALA A 166 8.33 11.78 -2.09
C ALA A 166 8.05 13.05 -1.28
N SER A 167 6.79 13.48 -1.18
CA SER A 167 6.35 14.66 -0.42
C SER A 167 6.31 14.44 1.10
N PHE A 168 6.44 13.21 1.58
CA PHE A 168 6.35 12.89 3.00
C PHE A 168 7.52 13.44 3.79
N SER A 169 7.22 14.05 4.93
CA SER A 169 8.19 14.40 5.97
C SER A 169 8.87 13.16 6.56
N PRO A 170 9.97 13.28 7.29
CA PRO A 170 10.61 12.15 7.96
C PRO A 170 9.67 11.37 8.88
N ALA A 171 8.80 12.06 9.63
CA ALA A 171 7.83 11.42 10.53
C ALA A 171 6.74 10.65 9.76
N GLU A 172 6.25 11.21 8.64
CA GLU A 172 5.29 10.55 7.76
C GLU A 172 5.90 9.33 7.05
N ARG A 173 7.19 9.39 6.69
CA ARG A 173 7.90 8.22 6.14
C ARG A 173 8.09 7.11 7.18
N ASP A 174 8.34 7.46 8.43
CA ASP A 174 8.39 6.50 9.53
C ASP A 174 7.02 5.84 9.71
N ALA A 175 5.95 6.61 9.79
CA ALA A 175 4.58 6.09 9.84
C ALA A 175 4.25 5.20 8.63
N ALA A 176 4.62 5.62 7.42
CA ALA A 176 4.42 4.85 6.20
C ALA A 176 5.24 3.55 6.19
N HIS A 177 6.48 3.57 6.71
CA HIS A 177 7.31 2.37 6.80
C HIS A 177 6.61 1.27 7.62
N TRP A 178 5.97 1.65 8.71
CA TRP A 178 5.35 0.70 9.61
C TRP A 178 3.95 0.27 9.17
N SER A 179 3.17 1.16 8.58
CA SER A 179 1.79 0.88 8.20
C SER A 179 1.60 0.39 6.76
N LEU A 180 2.45 0.78 5.80
CA LEU A 180 2.30 0.35 4.42
C LEU A 180 2.96 -1.01 4.15
N LEU A 181 2.20 -1.92 3.54
CA LEU A 181 2.69 -3.18 3.00
C LEU A 181 2.34 -3.27 1.52
N ILE A 182 3.35 -3.46 0.66
CA ILE A 182 3.18 -3.54 -0.80
C ILE A 182 3.26 -5.00 -1.22
N SER A 183 2.17 -5.54 -1.75
CA SER A 183 2.15 -6.91 -2.29
C SER A 183 3.00 -7.02 -3.55
N SER A 184 3.66 -8.15 -3.74
CA SER A 184 4.50 -8.42 -4.89
C SER A 184 4.35 -9.87 -5.38
N ALA A 185 4.32 -10.07 -6.69
CA ALA A 185 4.31 -11.41 -7.27
C ALA A 185 5.67 -12.11 -7.12
N LEU A 186 6.77 -11.34 -7.17
CA LEU A 186 8.14 -11.84 -7.02
C LEU A 186 8.59 -11.88 -5.56
N TRP A 187 8.34 -10.81 -4.81
CA TRP A 187 8.89 -10.62 -3.46
C TRP A 187 7.91 -10.97 -2.33
N GLY A 188 6.67 -11.39 -2.66
CA GLY A 188 5.60 -11.68 -1.70
C GLY A 188 5.01 -10.40 -1.10
N ILE A 189 5.68 -9.85 -0.12
CA ILE A 189 5.32 -8.61 0.55
C ILE A 189 6.58 -7.77 0.81
N LEU A 190 6.45 -6.45 0.76
CA LEU A 190 7.53 -5.48 0.93
C LEU A 190 7.06 -4.31 1.78
N ARG A 191 8.01 -3.68 2.49
CA ARG A 191 7.85 -2.34 3.04
C ARG A 191 8.32 -1.28 2.02
N PRO A 192 7.95 0.00 2.19
CA PRO A 192 8.28 1.05 1.23
C PRO A 192 9.77 1.16 0.88
N GLU A 193 10.65 0.99 1.87
CA GLU A 193 12.10 1.21 1.71
C GLU A 193 12.88 -0.08 1.34
N ASP A 194 12.22 -1.23 1.20
CA ASP A 194 12.87 -2.45 0.71
C ASP A 194 13.46 -2.22 -0.68
N ALA A 195 14.78 -2.39 -0.82
CA ALA A 195 15.47 -2.13 -2.07
C ALA A 195 15.32 -3.31 -3.04
N ILE A 196 14.64 -3.09 -4.17
CA ILE A 196 14.37 -4.10 -5.19
C ILE A 196 14.72 -3.61 -6.59
N PRO A 197 15.16 -4.49 -7.50
CA PRO A 197 15.26 -4.16 -8.92
C PRO A 197 13.88 -4.11 -9.59
N ALA A 198 13.83 -3.40 -10.73
CA ALA A 198 12.64 -3.45 -11.59
C ALA A 198 12.51 -4.83 -12.25
N TYR A 199 11.33 -5.43 -12.18
CA TYR A 199 11.03 -6.77 -12.69
C TYR A 199 9.68 -6.80 -13.40
N ARG A 200 9.43 -7.86 -14.19
CA ARG A 200 8.14 -8.08 -14.85
C ARG A 200 7.55 -9.43 -14.44
N LEU A 201 6.59 -9.39 -13.51
CA LEU A 201 5.83 -10.55 -13.08
C LEU A 201 4.50 -10.08 -12.48
N SER A 202 3.40 -10.76 -12.82
CA SER A 202 2.06 -10.51 -12.29
C SER A 202 1.58 -11.71 -11.46
N MET A 203 0.82 -11.47 -10.40
CA MET A 203 0.26 -12.52 -9.53
C MET A 203 -0.66 -13.51 -10.28
N GLY A 204 -1.21 -13.10 -11.42
CA GLY A 204 -2.06 -13.94 -12.27
C GLY A 204 -1.30 -14.92 -13.17
N VAL A 205 0.02 -14.93 -13.13
CA VAL A 205 0.88 -15.86 -13.88
C VAL A 205 0.93 -17.20 -13.17
N LYS A 206 1.03 -18.28 -13.96
CA LYS A 206 1.39 -19.62 -13.54
C LYS A 206 2.84 -19.82 -13.92
N LEU A 207 3.74 -19.69 -12.95
CA LEU A 207 5.18 -19.61 -13.19
C LEU A 207 5.81 -20.98 -13.10
N GLY A 208 6.13 -21.59 -14.23
CA GLY A 208 6.87 -22.84 -14.36
C GLY A 208 6.53 -23.88 -13.29
N SER A 209 7.55 -24.38 -12.60
CA SER A 209 7.43 -25.37 -11.53
C SER A 209 6.82 -24.80 -10.22
N VAL A 210 6.94 -23.49 -9.98
CA VAL A 210 6.30 -22.79 -8.84
C VAL A 210 4.78 -22.84 -8.94
N GLY A 211 4.24 -22.86 -10.16
CA GLY A 211 2.80 -22.94 -10.40
C GLY A 211 2.06 -21.61 -10.17
N ALA A 212 0.85 -21.68 -9.62
CA ALA A 212 0.02 -20.50 -9.40
C ALA A 212 0.57 -19.66 -8.23
N LEU A 213 1.12 -18.49 -8.53
CA LEU A 213 1.82 -17.62 -7.56
C LEU A 213 0.98 -17.26 -6.34
N ALA A 214 -0.32 -16.99 -6.51
CA ALA A 214 -1.18 -16.69 -5.37
C ALA A 214 -1.31 -17.87 -4.39
N SER A 215 -1.28 -19.11 -4.89
CA SER A 215 -1.32 -20.31 -4.05
C SER A 215 0.03 -20.59 -3.41
N PHE A 216 1.12 -20.35 -4.14
CA PHE A 216 2.48 -20.49 -3.65
C PHE A 216 2.74 -19.59 -2.44
N TRP A 217 2.41 -18.30 -2.56
CA TRP A 217 2.64 -17.31 -1.50
C TRP A 217 1.74 -17.48 -0.28
N LYS A 218 0.59 -18.15 -0.42
CA LYS A 218 -0.47 -18.15 0.61
C LYS A 218 0.01 -18.65 1.98
N GLY A 219 0.75 -19.75 2.02
CA GLY A 219 1.25 -20.33 3.27
C GLY A 219 2.33 -19.48 3.90
N ALA A 220 3.36 -19.13 3.14
CA ALA A 220 4.50 -18.37 3.60
C ALA A 220 4.09 -16.98 4.11
N LEU A 221 3.27 -16.24 3.36
CA LEU A 221 2.75 -14.94 3.81
C LEU A 221 1.83 -15.07 5.02
N GLY A 222 1.06 -16.15 5.15
CA GLY A 222 0.24 -16.39 6.33
C GLY A 222 1.07 -16.48 7.59
N THR A 223 2.18 -17.20 7.55
CA THR A 223 3.12 -17.35 8.67
C THR A 223 3.92 -16.06 8.92
N ALA A 224 4.51 -15.47 7.89
CA ALA A 224 5.35 -14.28 8.02
C ALA A 224 4.58 -13.06 8.57
N LEU A 225 3.30 -12.93 8.23
CA LEU A 225 2.51 -11.77 8.61
C LEU A 225 1.63 -11.99 9.85
N GLU A 226 1.65 -13.18 10.46
CA GLU A 226 0.81 -13.49 11.62
C GLU A 226 1.04 -12.53 12.78
N ALA A 227 2.31 -12.34 13.16
CA ALA A 227 2.66 -11.44 14.26
C ALA A 227 2.41 -9.97 13.92
N THR A 228 2.72 -9.57 12.68
CA THR A 228 2.52 -8.20 12.19
C THR A 228 1.04 -7.82 12.11
N ALA A 229 0.17 -8.76 11.77
CA ALA A 229 -1.27 -8.51 11.62
C ALA A 229 -2.07 -8.64 12.93
N ARG A 230 -1.43 -9.10 14.01
CA ARG A 230 -2.14 -9.40 15.26
C ARG A 230 -2.79 -8.15 15.84
N ASP A 231 -4.11 -8.22 16.05
CA ASP A 231 -4.94 -7.19 16.68
C ASP A 231 -4.97 -5.82 15.96
N GLN A 232 -4.39 -5.71 14.77
CA GLN A 232 -4.35 -4.47 14.01
C GLN A 232 -5.55 -4.32 13.07
N LEU A 233 -6.03 -3.09 12.88
CA LEU A 233 -6.95 -2.77 11.79
C LEU A 233 -6.22 -2.92 10.45
N ILE A 234 -6.78 -3.70 9.53
CA ILE A 234 -6.21 -3.94 8.20
C ILE A 234 -7.10 -3.30 7.13
N LEU A 235 -6.54 -2.35 6.39
CA LEU A 235 -7.18 -1.75 5.22
C LEU A 235 -6.66 -2.41 3.94
N ASP A 236 -7.47 -3.26 3.33
CA ASP A 236 -7.05 -4.01 2.14
C ASP A 236 -7.41 -3.26 0.85
N CYS A 237 -6.41 -2.58 0.28
CA CYS A 237 -6.47 -1.89 -1.01
C CYS A 237 -6.03 -2.76 -2.20
N ARG A 238 -5.70 -4.04 -1.98
CA ARG A 238 -5.20 -4.94 -3.03
C ARG A 238 -6.26 -5.24 -4.08
N SER A 239 -5.81 -5.69 -5.24
CA SER A 239 -6.70 -6.33 -6.22
C SER A 239 -7.03 -7.76 -5.80
N ALA A 240 -8.12 -8.32 -6.33
CA ALA A 240 -8.55 -9.69 -6.01
C ALA A 240 -7.47 -10.76 -6.26
N ALA A 241 -6.57 -10.57 -7.24
CA ALA A 241 -5.48 -11.50 -7.50
C ALA A 241 -4.45 -11.49 -6.37
N TYR A 242 -4.07 -10.30 -5.88
CA TYR A 242 -3.13 -10.15 -4.78
C TYR A 242 -3.75 -10.48 -3.42
N ALA A 243 -5.04 -10.21 -3.20
CA ALA A 243 -5.72 -10.59 -1.97
C ALA A 243 -5.75 -12.12 -1.75
N LYS A 244 -5.67 -12.92 -2.82
CA LYS A 244 -5.60 -14.39 -2.73
C LYS A 244 -4.26 -14.90 -2.22
N SER A 245 -3.17 -14.14 -2.37
CA SER A 245 -1.83 -14.57 -1.93
C SER A 245 -1.65 -14.48 -0.41
N TRP A 246 -2.46 -13.70 0.26
CA TRP A 246 -2.55 -13.65 1.72
C TRP A 246 -3.97 -13.31 2.14
N VAL A 247 -4.63 -14.26 2.77
CA VAL A 247 -5.97 -14.07 3.33
C VAL A 247 -5.81 -13.46 4.71
N THR A 248 -6.14 -12.17 4.80
CA THR A 248 -6.07 -11.41 6.06
C THR A 248 -7.09 -11.93 7.08
N PRO A 249 -6.85 -11.76 8.40
CA PRO A 249 -7.83 -12.07 9.44
C PRO A 249 -9.15 -11.31 9.20
N PRO A 250 -10.28 -12.03 8.94
CA PRO A 250 -11.50 -11.36 8.46
C PRO A 250 -12.07 -10.35 9.45
N SER A 251 -12.02 -10.66 10.76
CA SER A 251 -12.66 -9.86 11.82
C SER A 251 -12.08 -8.46 11.97
N GLN A 252 -10.87 -8.22 11.51
CA GLN A 252 -10.13 -6.95 11.64
C GLN A 252 -9.80 -6.31 10.29
N THR A 253 -10.37 -6.82 9.19
CA THR A 253 -10.07 -6.36 7.84
C THR A 253 -11.23 -5.60 7.24
N LEU A 254 -10.94 -4.44 6.64
CA LEU A 254 -11.82 -3.65 5.79
C LEU A 254 -11.27 -3.64 4.37
N ALA A 255 -11.98 -4.27 3.43
CA ALA A 255 -11.65 -4.18 2.00
C ALA A 255 -12.08 -2.81 1.46
N VAL A 256 -11.12 -2.04 0.92
CA VAL A 256 -11.38 -0.68 0.42
C VAL A 256 -11.96 -0.72 -0.98
N ARG A 257 -13.19 -0.22 -1.13
CA ARG A 257 -13.93 -0.11 -2.37
C ARG A 257 -14.20 1.36 -2.71
N LEU A 258 -14.28 1.68 -3.99
CA LEU A 258 -14.65 3.00 -4.48
C LEU A 258 -16.01 2.94 -5.19
N GLU A 259 -16.90 3.86 -4.84
CA GLU A 259 -18.13 4.11 -5.58
C GLU A 259 -18.22 5.60 -5.98
N ARG A 260 -18.63 5.83 -7.20
CA ARG A 260 -18.99 7.16 -7.70
C ARG A 260 -20.48 7.39 -7.48
N VAL A 261 -20.80 8.54 -6.92
CA VAL A 261 -22.17 8.99 -6.72
C VAL A 261 -22.47 10.07 -7.78
N ALA A 262 -23.39 9.79 -8.69
CA ALA A 262 -23.82 10.75 -9.70
C ALA A 262 -24.78 11.82 -9.10
N ALA A 263 -25.03 12.91 -9.85
CA ALA A 263 -25.89 14.00 -9.39
C ALA A 263 -27.34 13.55 -9.08
N ASP A 264 -27.82 12.48 -9.73
CA ASP A 264 -29.13 11.87 -9.48
C ASP A 264 -29.15 10.93 -8.26
N GLY A 265 -28.01 10.80 -7.55
CA GLY A 265 -27.84 9.89 -6.43
C GLY A 265 -27.57 8.43 -6.82
N SER A 266 -27.53 8.10 -8.11
CA SER A 266 -27.18 6.75 -8.55
C SER A 266 -25.71 6.43 -8.23
N ARG A 267 -25.43 5.15 -7.94
CA ARG A 267 -24.09 4.69 -7.53
C ARG A 267 -23.53 3.67 -8.48
N LYS A 268 -22.25 3.83 -8.79
CA LYS A 268 -21.54 2.90 -9.66
C LYS A 268 -20.15 2.59 -9.09
N VAL A 269 -19.83 1.30 -8.97
CA VAL A 269 -18.47 0.87 -8.62
C VAL A 269 -17.53 1.30 -9.74
N VAL A 270 -16.45 2.00 -9.39
CA VAL A 270 -15.47 2.50 -10.36
C VAL A 270 -14.19 1.70 -10.23
N SER A 271 -13.79 1.02 -11.29
CA SER A 271 -12.54 0.25 -11.31
C SER A 271 -11.33 1.07 -11.75
N HIS A 272 -11.50 1.94 -12.77
CA HIS A 272 -10.38 2.66 -13.39
C HIS A 272 -9.78 3.72 -12.46
N MET A 273 -10.60 4.51 -11.77
CA MET A 273 -10.15 5.54 -10.82
C MET A 273 -9.86 4.99 -9.42
N ALA A 274 -10.24 3.75 -9.13
CA ALA A 274 -10.08 3.15 -7.81
C ALA A 274 -8.61 3.12 -7.35
N LYS A 275 -7.66 2.94 -8.26
CA LYS A 275 -6.23 2.95 -7.93
C LYS A 275 -5.79 4.33 -7.47
N HIS A 276 -6.20 5.39 -8.15
CA HIS A 276 -5.89 6.78 -7.77
C HIS A 276 -6.42 7.11 -6.38
N TYR A 277 -7.71 6.87 -6.14
CA TYR A 277 -8.32 7.18 -4.83
C TYR A 277 -7.79 6.33 -3.69
N ARG A 278 -7.39 5.09 -3.94
CA ARG A 278 -6.67 4.28 -2.92
C ARG A 278 -5.31 4.88 -2.56
N GLY A 279 -4.60 5.46 -3.54
CA GLY A 279 -3.36 6.19 -3.30
C GLY A 279 -3.59 7.46 -2.49
N LEU A 280 -4.58 8.28 -2.87
CA LEU A 280 -4.98 9.48 -2.11
C LEU A 280 -5.42 9.15 -0.68
N PHE A 281 -6.17 8.08 -0.51
CA PHE A 281 -6.64 7.64 0.80
C PHE A 281 -5.48 7.16 1.69
N ALA A 282 -4.56 6.36 1.15
CA ALA A 282 -3.36 5.95 1.88
C ALA A 282 -2.49 7.16 2.26
N ARG A 283 -2.34 8.14 1.34
CA ARG A 283 -1.66 9.42 1.62
C ARG A 283 -2.32 10.17 2.77
N TYR A 284 -3.64 10.33 2.71
CA TYR A 284 -4.42 10.98 3.76
C TYR A 284 -4.20 10.33 5.13
N LEU A 285 -4.27 9.00 5.21
CA LEU A 285 -4.09 8.27 6.47
C LEU A 285 -2.71 8.50 7.09
N ILE A 286 -1.67 8.61 6.26
CA ILE A 286 -0.31 8.92 6.71
C ILE A 286 -0.23 10.38 7.16
N GLN A 287 -0.68 11.33 6.36
CA GLN A 287 -0.53 12.76 6.60
C GLN A 287 -1.41 13.29 7.74
N SER A 288 -2.58 12.70 7.97
CA SER A 288 -3.43 12.99 9.12
C SER A 288 -2.91 12.39 10.43
N GLY A 289 -1.90 11.53 10.37
CA GLY A 289 -1.38 10.79 11.51
C GLY A 289 -2.26 9.61 11.95
N LEU A 290 -3.36 9.32 11.25
CA LEU A 290 -4.25 8.19 11.60
C LEU A 290 -3.53 6.85 11.49
N ALA A 291 -2.63 6.70 10.50
CA ALA A 291 -1.86 5.48 10.31
C ALA A 291 -0.91 5.15 11.47
N ALA A 292 -0.49 6.16 12.23
CA ALA A 292 0.39 6.01 13.40
C ALA A 292 -0.39 5.86 14.73
N ARG A 293 -1.74 5.92 14.70
CA ARG A 293 -2.55 5.72 15.91
C ARG A 293 -2.69 4.24 16.23
N PRO A 294 -2.75 3.87 17.53
CA PRO A 294 -2.99 2.50 17.96
C PRO A 294 -4.46 2.11 17.80
N ILE A 295 -4.94 2.06 16.56
CA ILE A 295 -6.31 1.66 16.22
C ILE A 295 -6.33 0.15 15.98
N ASP A 296 -6.93 -0.58 16.90
CA ASP A 296 -7.04 -2.03 16.79
C ASP A 296 -8.15 -2.48 15.81
N GLY A 297 -8.15 -3.76 15.47
CA GLY A 297 -9.16 -4.36 14.59
C GLY A 297 -10.48 -4.72 15.28
N SER A 298 -10.71 -4.30 16.52
CA SER A 298 -11.98 -4.52 17.20
C SER A 298 -13.11 -3.66 16.62
N THR A 299 -14.35 -4.00 16.94
CA THR A 299 -15.49 -3.17 16.54
C THR A 299 -15.40 -1.73 17.08
N ALA A 300 -14.82 -1.55 18.27
CA ALA A 300 -14.62 -0.23 18.86
C ALA A 300 -13.52 0.56 18.14
N GLY A 301 -12.37 -0.08 17.85
CA GLY A 301 -11.31 0.56 17.08
C GLY A 301 -11.74 0.92 15.66
N ILE A 302 -12.50 0.03 14.99
CA ILE A 302 -13.09 0.34 13.68
C ILE A 302 -14.06 1.53 13.76
N ALA A 303 -14.86 1.65 14.83
CA ALA A 303 -15.77 2.79 15.00
C ALA A 303 -14.99 4.11 15.19
N GLU A 304 -13.94 4.11 16.01
CA GLU A 304 -13.04 5.26 16.19
C GLU A 304 -12.38 5.68 14.87
N PHE A 305 -11.89 4.69 14.10
CA PHE A 305 -11.32 4.94 12.77
C PHE A 305 -12.34 5.59 11.82
N LEU A 306 -13.57 5.06 11.77
CA LEU A 306 -14.62 5.58 10.88
C LEU A 306 -15.04 6.98 11.27
N GLU A 307 -15.13 7.30 12.56
CA GLU A 307 -15.40 8.66 13.04
C GLU A 307 -14.34 9.62 12.54
N ALA A 308 -13.07 9.32 12.79
CA ALA A 308 -11.96 10.18 12.38
C ALA A 308 -11.85 10.35 10.84
N VAL A 309 -12.07 9.30 10.06
CA VAL A 309 -12.02 9.38 8.58
C VAL A 309 -13.21 10.17 8.03
N SER A 310 -14.38 10.09 8.67
CA SER A 310 -15.60 10.76 8.19
C SER A 310 -15.55 12.29 8.31
N GLU A 311 -14.55 12.83 9.01
CA GLU A 311 -14.32 14.29 9.05
C GLU A 311 -13.89 14.84 7.68
N ASP A 312 -13.12 14.05 6.90
CA ASP A 312 -12.53 14.50 5.64
C ASP A 312 -12.98 13.67 4.42
N TRP A 313 -13.50 12.45 4.64
CA TRP A 313 -13.90 11.54 3.59
C TRP A 313 -15.36 11.10 3.73
N SER A 314 -16.07 11.09 2.61
CA SER A 314 -17.40 10.48 2.53
C SER A 314 -17.25 8.96 2.46
N VAL A 315 -17.61 8.26 3.53
CA VAL A 315 -17.40 6.82 3.64
C VAL A 315 -18.65 6.08 4.13
N GLU A 316 -18.79 4.84 3.70
CA GLU A 316 -19.74 3.88 4.24
C GLU A 316 -19.00 2.59 4.64
N CYS A 317 -19.42 1.96 5.72
CA CYS A 317 -18.79 0.74 6.18
C CYS A 317 -19.79 -0.38 6.40
N THR A 318 -19.47 -1.56 5.84
CA THR A 318 -20.05 -2.81 6.30
C THR A 318 -19.05 -3.44 7.26
N LEU A 319 -19.44 -3.60 8.52
CA LEU A 319 -18.54 -4.14 9.54
C LEU A 319 -18.10 -5.58 9.23
N PRO A 320 -16.87 -5.94 9.61
CA PRO A 320 -16.38 -7.30 9.46
C PRO A 320 -17.08 -8.26 10.43
N THR A 321 -16.94 -9.54 10.16
CA THR A 321 -17.39 -10.64 11.03
C THR A 321 -16.25 -11.63 11.23
N ALA A 322 -16.39 -12.58 12.13
CA ALA A 322 -15.39 -13.63 12.33
C ALA A 322 -15.05 -14.43 11.05
N ARG A 323 -15.95 -14.42 10.05
CA ARG A 323 -15.80 -15.23 8.82
C ARG A 323 -15.68 -14.41 7.54
N LYS A 324 -15.95 -13.10 7.60
CA LYS A 324 -15.98 -12.25 6.40
C LYS A 324 -15.42 -10.87 6.73
N ALA A 325 -14.47 -10.43 5.93
CA ALA A 325 -13.95 -9.07 5.97
C ALA A 325 -15.07 -8.05 5.75
N GLY A 326 -14.95 -6.91 6.41
CA GLY A 326 -15.81 -5.76 6.19
C GLY A 326 -15.49 -5.07 4.86
N ILE A 327 -16.28 -4.07 4.52
CA ILE A 327 -16.09 -3.25 3.32
C ILE A 327 -16.10 -1.79 3.74
N LEU A 328 -15.03 -1.07 3.46
CA LEU A 328 -14.97 0.39 3.52
C LEU A 328 -15.21 0.94 2.11
N THR A 329 -16.34 1.57 1.90
CA THR A 329 -16.67 2.21 0.62
C THR A 329 -16.34 3.69 0.68
N LEU A 330 -15.40 4.13 -0.15
CA LEU A 330 -15.10 5.55 -0.38
C LEU A 330 -16.10 6.06 -1.42
N LEU A 331 -16.85 7.12 -1.08
CA LEU A 331 -17.85 7.74 -1.95
C LEU A 331 -17.24 8.99 -2.61
N VAL A 332 -17.21 9.00 -3.92
CA VAL A 332 -16.73 10.15 -4.73
C VAL A 332 -17.91 10.74 -5.47
N HIS A 333 -18.25 11.97 -5.15
CA HIS A 333 -19.33 12.69 -5.80
C HIS A 333 -18.85 13.31 -7.12
N GLU A 334 -19.66 13.18 -8.19
CA GLU A 334 -19.46 13.95 -9.42
C GLU A 334 -19.75 15.42 -9.13
N GLN A 335 -18.81 16.29 -9.53
CA GLN A 335 -19.02 17.74 -9.56
C GLN A 335 -19.83 18.16 -10.78
#